data_e2ead8b4aac1633054ff17721d866c84
#
_entry.id   e2ead8b4aac1633054ff17721d866c84
#
_cell.length_a   1.000
_cell.length_b   1.000
_cell.length_c   1.000
_cell.angle_alpha   90.00
_cell.angle_beta   90.00
_cell.angle_gamma   90.00
#
_symmetry.space_group_name_H-M   'P 1'
#
loop_
_entity.id
_entity.type
_entity.pdbx_description
1 polymer ?
#
loop_
_entity_poly.entity_id
_entity_poly.type
_entity_poly.pdbx_seq_one_letter_code
_entity_poly.pdbx_strand_id
1 'polypeptide(L)'
;MWNDLNQTDIRFMLNEMVHRGPDAAGEKVFKDVPGMFGHRRLSIMDPEGGNQPINNESLSMSIIANGEIYNFPELHKSLAEKHNFKTKSDTETILHLYEDAGSELVSKLEGMYAFAIADGENLFVARDPIGIKPLYYISSDDGFYFASELKPLSGLPGEVHEFPPGTYYHTKQGFQTYYNVPDVKPNNDPLDVHIKRLRNTLEKVVNSHLMSDVPLGVFLSGGLDSSITTAMSRKIIGRPIHSFSVGIEGCPDLESARMLSRYLDTIHHEYLLTVDEVMSKIPEIIYYLESYDQDLVRSAIPTYFTARLAREHVKVVLSGEGADELFAGYGYFKGLNGNNEALQSEMRRAVSTLHNINLQRVDRLTMAHSIEARVPFLDREAIEVSLSIPSEYKLCGNPPIEKWILRKAVEDLLPDQITWRKKEQFDEGSGIIDFIEQSIADKFSRTDAIDHQKKHPEVNLRSHEEIYYHKLFTEVFDHPEVIGNNVGHWSERPAYQ
;
A
#
# COMPACT_ATOMS: atom_id res chain seq x y z
N MET A 1 -3.72 -13.52 17.34
CA MET A 1 -4.44 -13.51 18.60
C MET A 1 -3.66 -14.34 19.60
N TRP A 2 -3.34 -13.78 20.77
CA TRP A 2 -2.49 -14.38 21.79
C TRP A 2 -3.14 -14.14 23.15
N ASN A 3 -3.63 -15.17 23.83
CA ASN A 3 -4.53 -15.28 24.98
C ASN A 3 -6.03 -15.27 24.65
N ASP A 4 -6.81 -15.78 25.52
CA ASP A 4 -8.25 -15.98 25.79
C ASP A 4 -9.38 -15.75 24.74
N LEU A 5 -9.11 -15.53 23.45
CA LEU A 5 -10.18 -15.58 22.46
C LEU A 5 -10.56 -17.04 22.10
N ASN A 6 -11.85 -17.25 21.86
CA ASN A 6 -12.34 -18.54 21.44
C ASN A 6 -12.29 -18.71 19.89
N GLN A 7 -12.49 -19.95 19.40
CA GLN A 7 -12.50 -20.22 17.97
C GLN A 7 -13.58 -19.44 17.18
N THR A 8 -14.62 -18.98 17.84
CA THR A 8 -15.71 -18.21 17.21
C THR A 8 -15.18 -16.84 16.79
N ASP A 9 -14.37 -16.21 17.64
CA ASP A 9 -13.84 -14.86 17.38
C ASP A 9 -12.85 -14.87 16.20
N ILE A 10 -11.94 -15.87 16.12
CA ILE A 10 -11.02 -15.96 14.98
C ILE A 10 -11.76 -16.20 13.66
N ARG A 11 -12.85 -16.97 13.67
CA ARG A 11 -13.65 -17.20 12.47
C ARG A 11 -14.41 -15.96 12.02
N PHE A 12 -14.91 -15.18 12.97
CA PHE A 12 -15.46 -13.87 12.68
C PHE A 12 -14.41 -12.98 12.01
N MET A 13 -13.23 -12.82 12.62
CA MET A 13 -12.11 -12.05 12.07
C MET A 13 -11.72 -12.51 10.65
N LEU A 14 -11.65 -13.83 10.42
CA LEU A 14 -11.35 -14.40 9.11
C LEU A 14 -12.45 -14.10 8.08
N ASN A 15 -13.72 -14.10 8.49
CA ASN A 15 -14.82 -13.80 7.58
C ASN A 15 -14.83 -12.34 7.13
N GLU A 16 -14.50 -11.42 8.02
CA GLU A 16 -14.33 -9.99 7.69
C GLU A 16 -13.21 -9.75 6.65
N MET A 17 -12.25 -10.69 6.50
CA MET A 17 -11.09 -10.55 5.62
C MET A 17 -11.13 -11.47 4.38
N VAL A 18 -12.26 -12.08 4.04
CA VAL A 18 -12.37 -12.99 2.87
C VAL A 18 -11.94 -12.33 1.57
N HIS A 19 -12.28 -11.05 1.39
CA HIS A 19 -11.92 -10.27 0.20
C HIS A 19 -10.39 -10.17 -0.02
N ARG A 20 -9.59 -10.19 1.05
CA ARG A 20 -8.12 -10.15 0.95
C ARG A 20 -7.53 -11.47 0.47
N GLY A 21 -8.13 -12.58 0.84
CA GLY A 21 -7.61 -13.91 0.52
C GLY A 21 -8.71 -14.95 0.33
N PRO A 22 -9.35 -14.97 -0.85
CA PRO A 22 -10.46 -15.87 -1.12
C PRO A 22 -10.04 -17.30 -1.44
N ASP A 23 -8.77 -17.55 -1.77
CA ASP A 23 -8.31 -18.83 -2.34
C ASP A 23 -8.21 -19.94 -1.28
N ALA A 24 -7.81 -19.59 -0.05
CA ALA A 24 -7.74 -20.55 1.06
C ALA A 24 -7.89 -19.86 2.42
N ALA A 25 -8.21 -20.68 3.43
CA ALA A 25 -8.21 -20.27 4.83
C ALA A 25 -7.43 -21.30 5.65
N GLY A 26 -6.70 -20.83 6.66
CA GLY A 26 -6.01 -21.68 7.61
C GLY A 26 -6.14 -21.17 9.05
N GLU A 27 -6.29 -22.11 9.97
CA GLU A 27 -6.38 -21.85 11.40
C GLU A 27 -5.37 -22.74 12.14
N LYS A 28 -4.74 -22.22 13.19
CA LYS A 28 -3.91 -23.01 14.10
C LYS A 28 -4.15 -22.57 15.53
N VAL A 29 -4.56 -23.51 16.37
CA VAL A 29 -4.63 -23.36 17.84
C VAL A 29 -3.34 -23.90 18.43
N PHE A 30 -2.69 -23.12 19.29
CA PHE A 30 -1.50 -23.55 20.01
C PHE A 30 -1.93 -24.25 21.29
N LYS A 31 -1.30 -25.43 21.59
CA LYS A 31 -1.71 -26.27 22.71
C LYS A 31 -1.05 -25.85 24.02
N ASP A 32 0.18 -25.38 23.93
CA ASP A 32 1.04 -25.11 25.07
C ASP A 32 0.94 -23.66 25.57
N VAL A 33 0.30 -22.82 24.80
CA VAL A 33 0.00 -21.40 25.12
C VAL A 33 -1.40 -21.03 24.64
N PRO A 34 -2.12 -20.18 25.37
CA PRO A 34 -3.43 -19.70 24.92
C PRO A 34 -3.23 -18.74 23.75
N GLY A 35 -3.29 -19.27 22.52
CA GLY A 35 -3.10 -18.47 21.30
C GLY A 35 -3.62 -19.17 20.05
N MET A 36 -3.94 -18.38 19.04
CA MET A 36 -4.44 -18.87 17.75
C MET A 36 -3.92 -17.99 16.60
N PHE A 37 -3.60 -18.65 15.48
CA PHE A 37 -3.42 -17.96 14.19
C PHE A 37 -4.57 -18.27 13.25
N GLY A 38 -5.01 -17.26 12.53
CA GLY A 38 -5.93 -17.36 11.40
C GLY A 38 -5.37 -16.63 10.19
N HIS A 39 -5.51 -17.22 9.00
CA HIS A 39 -4.99 -16.66 7.77
C HIS A 39 -5.99 -16.83 6.62
N ARG A 40 -6.16 -15.76 5.83
CA ARG A 40 -6.83 -15.76 4.52
C ARG A 40 -5.80 -15.60 3.43
N ARG A 41 -5.80 -16.48 2.47
CA ARG A 41 -4.75 -16.55 1.45
C ARG A 41 -5.22 -16.08 0.09
N LEU A 42 -4.49 -15.12 -0.49
CA LEU A 42 -4.41 -14.88 -1.92
C LEU A 42 -3.17 -15.63 -2.43
N SER A 43 -3.37 -16.66 -3.25
CA SER A 43 -2.30 -17.55 -3.71
C SER A 43 -1.53 -16.90 -4.85
N ILE A 44 -0.32 -16.42 -4.57
CA ILE A 44 0.59 -15.78 -5.52
C ILE A 44 1.84 -16.62 -5.70
N MET A 45 2.66 -16.79 -4.64
CA MET A 45 3.80 -17.69 -4.64
C MET A 45 3.37 -19.07 -4.15
N ASP A 46 3.86 -20.12 -4.82
CA ASP A 46 3.52 -21.53 -4.55
C ASP A 46 2.00 -21.77 -4.37
N PRO A 47 1.17 -21.57 -5.41
CA PRO A 47 -0.28 -21.63 -5.27
C PRO A 47 -0.79 -22.93 -4.65
N GLU A 48 -0.12 -24.04 -4.88
CA GLU A 48 -0.52 -25.38 -4.41
C GLU A 48 0.00 -25.70 -3.00
N GLY A 49 1.27 -25.33 -2.68
CA GLY A 49 1.96 -25.76 -1.47
C GLY A 49 2.00 -24.75 -0.33
N GLY A 50 1.94 -23.45 -0.64
CA GLY A 50 2.18 -22.36 0.33
C GLY A 50 1.02 -22.01 1.27
N ASN A 51 0.16 -22.97 1.63
CA ASN A 51 -0.94 -22.71 2.58
C ASN A 51 -0.41 -22.39 3.97
N GLN A 52 -0.99 -21.39 4.58
CA GLN A 52 -0.60 -20.89 5.91
C GLN A 52 -1.65 -21.25 6.98
N PRO A 53 -1.26 -21.44 8.25
CA PRO A 53 0.06 -21.27 8.86
C PRO A 53 1.09 -22.32 8.40
N ILE A 54 2.35 -21.90 8.13
CA ILE A 54 3.47 -22.77 7.79
C ILE A 54 4.23 -23.12 9.08
N ASN A 55 4.70 -24.37 9.18
CA ASN A 55 5.46 -24.84 10.33
C ASN A 55 6.90 -25.19 9.91
N ASN A 56 7.85 -24.97 10.80
CA ASN A 56 9.21 -25.48 10.64
C ASN A 56 9.25 -27.02 10.69
N GLU A 57 10.43 -27.61 10.47
CA GLU A 57 10.60 -29.08 10.41
C GLU A 57 10.24 -29.77 11.72
N SER A 58 10.59 -29.16 12.87
CA SER A 58 10.36 -29.69 14.21
C SER A 58 8.92 -29.46 14.71
N LEU A 59 8.10 -28.70 13.98
CA LEU A 59 6.75 -28.28 14.36
C LEU A 59 6.70 -27.40 15.63
N SER A 60 7.85 -26.88 16.06
CA SER A 60 7.94 -26.01 17.25
C SER A 60 7.58 -24.57 16.97
N MET A 61 7.68 -24.13 15.71
CA MET A 61 7.36 -22.78 15.29
C MET A 61 6.33 -22.77 14.17
N SER A 62 5.61 -21.67 14.06
CA SER A 62 4.63 -21.44 13.00
C SER A 62 4.59 -19.99 12.59
N ILE A 63 4.40 -19.75 11.30
CA ILE A 63 4.27 -18.41 10.73
C ILE A 63 2.95 -18.22 9.98
N ILE A 64 2.41 -17.01 10.07
CA ILE A 64 1.47 -16.44 9.10
C ILE A 64 2.04 -15.12 8.59
N ALA A 65 1.86 -14.85 7.29
CA ALA A 65 2.37 -13.64 6.64
C ALA A 65 1.42 -13.12 5.56
N ASN A 66 1.33 -11.82 5.46
CA ASN A 66 0.71 -11.07 4.37
C ASN A 66 1.81 -10.25 3.73
N GLY A 67 2.19 -10.53 2.49
CA GLY A 67 3.21 -9.80 1.76
C GLY A 67 4.02 -10.65 0.81
N GLU A 68 5.15 -10.09 0.37
CA GLU A 68 6.09 -10.69 -0.57
C GLU A 68 7.52 -10.34 -0.18
N ILE A 69 8.43 -11.31 -0.21
CA ILE A 69 9.85 -11.15 0.09
C ILE A 69 10.64 -11.18 -1.22
N TYR A 70 11.11 -10.02 -1.66
CA TYR A 70 11.72 -9.84 -2.98
C TYR A 70 13.12 -10.46 -3.11
N ASN A 71 13.87 -10.56 -2.00
CA ASN A 71 15.17 -11.26 -1.96
C ASN A 71 15.03 -12.75 -1.55
N PHE A 72 13.82 -13.32 -1.68
CA PHE A 72 13.53 -14.73 -1.42
C PHE A 72 14.50 -15.69 -2.12
N PRO A 73 14.84 -15.54 -3.42
CA PRO A 73 15.70 -16.51 -4.11
C PRO A 73 17.10 -16.63 -3.47
N GLU A 74 17.69 -15.51 -3.06
CA GLU A 74 19.01 -15.47 -2.41
C GLU A 74 18.96 -16.06 -1.00
N LEU A 75 17.93 -15.66 -0.21
CA LEU A 75 17.72 -16.17 1.15
C LEU A 75 17.46 -17.68 1.12
N HIS A 76 16.57 -18.17 0.27
CA HIS A 76 16.26 -19.57 0.12
C HIS A 76 17.51 -20.40 -0.19
N LYS A 77 18.33 -19.92 -1.14
CA LYS A 77 19.57 -20.62 -1.52
C LYS A 77 20.51 -20.82 -0.33
N SER A 78 20.66 -19.82 0.54
CA SER A 78 21.55 -19.88 1.71
C SER A 78 20.95 -20.73 2.84
N LEU A 79 19.64 -20.67 3.02
CA LEU A 79 18.93 -21.39 4.10
C LEU A 79 18.72 -22.87 3.78
N ALA A 80 18.55 -23.24 2.51
CA ALA A 80 18.36 -24.62 2.07
C ALA A 80 19.58 -25.53 2.32
N GLU A 81 20.74 -24.97 2.66
CA GLU A 81 21.92 -25.74 3.12
C GLU A 81 21.74 -26.29 4.53
N LYS A 82 20.86 -25.69 5.35
CA LYS A 82 20.65 -26.01 6.77
C LYS A 82 19.24 -26.49 7.10
N HIS A 83 18.25 -26.04 6.34
CA HIS A 83 16.83 -26.27 6.57
C HIS A 83 16.17 -27.06 5.45
N ASN A 84 15.14 -27.84 5.79
CA ASN A 84 14.35 -28.61 4.84
C ASN A 84 13.05 -27.87 4.52
N PHE A 85 13.02 -27.15 3.43
CA PHE A 85 11.82 -26.46 2.97
C PHE A 85 10.73 -27.46 2.56
N LYS A 86 9.50 -27.22 3.02
CA LYS A 86 8.30 -28.01 2.68
C LYS A 86 7.50 -27.38 1.56
N THR A 87 7.65 -26.06 1.38
CA THR A 87 6.95 -25.27 0.38
C THR A 87 7.95 -24.55 -0.52
N LYS A 88 7.45 -23.94 -1.58
CA LYS A 88 8.20 -23.00 -2.42
C LYS A 88 7.81 -21.55 -2.16
N SER A 89 7.07 -21.32 -1.05
CA SER A 89 6.64 -19.98 -0.64
C SER A 89 7.80 -19.22 -0.02
N ASP A 90 7.88 -17.94 -0.35
CA ASP A 90 8.77 -16.98 0.28
C ASP A 90 8.53 -16.85 1.80
N THR A 91 7.28 -17.06 2.25
CA THR A 91 6.89 -17.05 3.67
C THR A 91 7.69 -18.05 4.51
N GLU A 92 7.97 -19.26 4.00
CA GLU A 92 8.76 -20.26 4.73
C GLU A 92 10.19 -19.78 4.96
N THR A 93 10.72 -18.97 4.05
CA THR A 93 12.06 -18.35 4.20
C THR A 93 12.13 -17.43 5.42
N ILE A 94 11.06 -16.69 5.73
CA ILE A 94 11.00 -15.84 6.94
C ILE A 94 11.14 -16.71 8.18
N LEU A 95 10.47 -17.86 8.23
CA LEU A 95 10.48 -18.76 9.39
C LEU A 95 11.88 -19.32 9.64
N HIS A 96 12.54 -19.86 8.60
CA HIS A 96 13.89 -20.38 8.73
C HIS A 96 14.94 -19.31 9.00
N LEU A 97 14.74 -18.10 8.46
CA LEU A 97 15.61 -16.97 8.78
C LEU A 97 15.46 -16.53 10.25
N TYR A 98 14.24 -16.65 10.83
CA TYR A 98 14.02 -16.43 12.25
C TYR A 98 14.72 -17.46 13.12
N GLU A 99 14.74 -18.74 12.73
CA GLU A 99 15.48 -19.79 13.43
C GLU A 99 16.99 -19.48 13.48
N ASP A 100 17.57 -18.99 12.39
CA ASP A 100 19.01 -18.69 12.30
C ASP A 100 19.40 -17.33 12.95
N ALA A 101 18.54 -16.32 12.90
CA ALA A 101 18.90 -14.94 13.21
C ALA A 101 18.04 -14.28 14.33
N GLY A 102 16.99 -14.97 14.79
CA GLY A 102 16.05 -14.36 15.75
C GLY A 102 15.46 -13.05 15.21
N SER A 103 15.35 -12.04 16.07
CA SER A 103 14.77 -10.74 15.69
C SER A 103 15.59 -9.96 14.64
N GLU A 104 16.86 -10.31 14.42
CA GLU A 104 17.68 -9.66 13.40
C GLU A 104 17.23 -9.97 11.96
N LEU A 105 16.36 -10.98 11.78
CA LEU A 105 15.81 -11.31 10.46
C LEU A 105 15.24 -10.08 9.74
N VAL A 106 14.55 -9.16 10.44
CA VAL A 106 13.87 -8.01 9.85
C VAL A 106 14.84 -7.07 9.10
N SER A 107 16.11 -7.04 9.49
CA SER A 107 17.14 -6.25 8.81
C SER A 107 17.62 -6.89 7.51
N LYS A 108 17.36 -8.18 7.30
CA LYS A 108 17.80 -8.98 6.16
C LYS A 108 16.71 -9.18 5.11
N LEU A 109 15.46 -8.88 5.47
CA LEU A 109 14.33 -8.99 4.56
C LEU A 109 14.26 -7.77 3.65
N GLU A 110 14.12 -8.00 2.34
CA GLU A 110 13.73 -7.00 1.34
C GLU A 110 12.32 -7.38 0.84
N GLY A 111 11.35 -6.50 1.06
CA GLY A 111 9.97 -6.81 0.70
C GLY A 111 8.93 -5.93 1.40
N MET A 112 7.69 -6.25 1.15
CA MET A 112 6.53 -5.68 1.81
C MET A 112 5.85 -6.77 2.64
N TYR A 113 5.68 -6.56 3.93
CA TYR A 113 5.19 -7.63 4.80
C TYR A 113 4.54 -7.16 6.10
N ALA A 114 3.60 -7.96 6.56
CA ALA A 114 3.15 -8.04 7.94
C ALA A 114 3.07 -9.52 8.30
N PHE A 115 3.83 -9.98 9.28
CA PHE A 115 3.85 -11.39 9.66
C PHE A 115 3.89 -11.60 11.17
N ALA A 116 3.47 -12.80 11.59
CA ALA A 116 3.56 -13.24 12.97
C ALA A 116 4.15 -14.64 13.04
N ILE A 117 5.08 -14.84 13.97
CA ILE A 117 5.70 -16.13 14.31
C ILE A 117 5.35 -16.49 15.74
N ALA A 118 4.83 -17.71 15.94
CA ALA A 118 4.70 -18.35 17.23
C ALA A 118 5.91 -19.26 17.43
N ASP A 119 6.68 -19.01 18.49
CA ASP A 119 7.88 -19.75 18.90
C ASP A 119 7.74 -20.19 20.35
N GLY A 120 7.23 -21.40 20.56
CA GLY A 120 6.88 -21.88 21.89
C GLY A 120 5.92 -20.93 22.61
N GLU A 121 6.37 -20.35 23.73
CA GLU A 121 5.59 -19.38 24.50
C GLU A 121 5.68 -17.95 23.96
N ASN A 122 6.48 -17.70 22.92
CA ASN A 122 6.71 -16.35 22.42
C ASN A 122 5.89 -16.07 21.16
N LEU A 123 5.48 -14.82 21.03
CA LEU A 123 4.95 -14.23 19.83
C LEU A 123 5.95 -13.19 19.30
N PHE A 124 6.28 -13.30 18.03
CA PHE A 124 7.02 -12.29 17.28
C PHE A 124 6.13 -11.77 16.15
N VAL A 125 5.93 -10.47 16.06
CA VAL A 125 5.12 -9.82 15.03
C VAL A 125 5.95 -8.71 14.42
N ALA A 126 5.97 -8.59 13.08
CA ALA A 126 6.72 -7.54 12.40
C ALA A 126 5.94 -6.94 11.24
N ARG A 127 6.18 -5.66 10.98
CA ARG A 127 5.64 -4.91 9.84
C ARG A 127 6.78 -4.30 9.03
N ASP A 128 6.65 -4.27 7.72
CA ASP A 128 7.66 -3.77 6.78
C ASP A 128 8.12 -2.33 7.07
N PRO A 129 9.28 -1.92 6.51
CA PRO A 129 9.95 -0.65 6.84
C PRO A 129 9.09 0.60 6.79
N ILE A 130 8.14 0.70 5.87
CA ILE A 130 7.30 1.89 5.66
C ILE A 130 5.81 1.61 5.76
N GLY A 131 5.41 0.38 6.14
CA GLY A 131 4.03 -0.01 6.36
C GLY A 131 3.22 -0.18 5.07
N ILE A 132 3.83 -0.74 4.01
CA ILE A 132 3.13 -1.08 2.76
C ILE A 132 2.00 -2.05 3.06
N LYS A 133 2.28 -3.10 3.85
CA LYS A 133 1.23 -4.00 4.33
C LYS A 133 0.63 -3.49 5.64
N PRO A 134 -0.70 -3.41 5.72
CA PRO A 134 -1.37 -2.93 6.91
C PRO A 134 -1.31 -3.95 8.05
N LEU A 135 -1.22 -3.45 9.27
CA LEU A 135 -1.30 -4.23 10.49
C LEU A 135 -1.82 -3.36 11.62
N TYR A 136 -2.78 -3.88 12.37
CA TYR A 136 -3.37 -3.26 13.55
C TYR A 136 -3.34 -4.22 14.73
N TYR A 137 -3.37 -3.69 15.96
CA TYR A 137 -3.32 -4.51 17.16
C TYR A 137 -4.12 -3.91 18.32
N ILE A 138 -4.48 -4.79 19.24
CA ILE A 138 -4.92 -4.45 20.59
C ILE A 138 -3.93 -5.11 21.56
N SER A 139 -3.43 -4.36 22.53
CA SER A 139 -2.60 -4.87 23.62
C SER A 139 -3.25 -4.52 24.96
N SER A 140 -3.65 -5.53 25.72
CA SER A 140 -4.30 -5.39 27.01
C SER A 140 -3.80 -6.47 27.98
N ASP A 141 -4.23 -6.42 29.23
CA ASP A 141 -3.94 -7.47 30.22
C ASP A 141 -4.52 -8.83 29.79
N ASP A 142 -5.59 -8.83 28.98
CA ASP A 142 -6.25 -10.03 28.46
C ASP A 142 -5.54 -10.65 27.25
N GLY A 143 -4.60 -9.93 26.62
CA GLY A 143 -3.81 -10.48 25.52
C GLY A 143 -3.39 -9.50 24.44
N PHE A 144 -2.76 -10.07 23.39
CA PHE A 144 -2.31 -9.37 22.20
C PHE A 144 -3.08 -9.88 20.96
N TYR A 145 -3.87 -9.00 20.36
CA TYR A 145 -4.69 -9.30 19.18
C TYR A 145 -4.16 -8.49 18.00
N PHE A 146 -4.20 -9.04 16.79
CA PHE A 146 -3.76 -8.33 15.60
C PHE A 146 -4.52 -8.78 14.36
N ALA A 147 -4.66 -7.86 13.40
CA ALA A 147 -5.29 -8.11 12.11
C ALA A 147 -4.74 -7.17 11.03
N SER A 148 -4.92 -7.54 9.77
CA SER A 148 -4.56 -6.68 8.64
C SER A 148 -5.50 -5.49 8.45
N GLU A 149 -6.70 -5.52 9.03
CA GLU A 149 -7.72 -4.46 8.92
C GLU A 149 -8.31 -4.13 10.29
N LEU A 150 -8.96 -2.96 10.39
CA LEU A 150 -9.54 -2.45 11.65
C LEU A 150 -10.83 -3.18 12.03
N LYS A 151 -11.72 -3.45 11.05
CA LYS A 151 -13.03 -4.07 11.30
C LYS A 151 -12.96 -5.41 12.05
N PRO A 152 -11.99 -6.32 11.79
CA PRO A 152 -11.89 -7.56 12.56
C PRO A 152 -11.56 -7.36 14.05
N LEU A 153 -11.02 -6.20 14.42
CA LEU A 153 -10.66 -5.85 15.79
C LEU A 153 -11.70 -4.99 16.49
N SER A 154 -12.56 -4.28 15.74
CA SER A 154 -13.42 -3.23 16.28
C SER A 154 -14.44 -3.70 17.34
N GLY A 155 -14.84 -4.97 17.30
CA GLY A 155 -15.73 -5.56 18.31
C GLY A 155 -15.04 -6.22 19.49
N LEU A 156 -13.70 -6.21 19.55
CA LEU A 156 -12.92 -6.80 20.64
C LEU A 156 -12.68 -5.78 21.76
N PRO A 157 -12.50 -6.25 23.02
CA PRO A 157 -12.19 -5.36 24.13
C PRO A 157 -10.79 -4.76 24.00
N GLY A 158 -10.66 -3.46 24.22
CA GLY A 158 -9.41 -2.72 24.19
C GLY A 158 -9.36 -1.65 23.10
N GLU A 159 -8.32 -0.86 23.11
CA GLU A 159 -8.09 0.20 22.12
C GLU A 159 -7.33 -0.37 20.92
N VAL A 160 -7.85 -0.12 19.71
CA VAL A 160 -7.19 -0.54 18.48
C VAL A 160 -6.16 0.50 18.07
N HIS A 161 -4.95 0.05 17.83
CA HIS A 161 -3.83 0.87 17.36
C HIS A 161 -3.29 0.37 16.05
N GLU A 162 -2.78 1.28 15.21
CA GLU A 162 -1.96 0.91 14.08
C GLU A 162 -0.61 0.37 14.56
N PHE A 163 -0.18 -0.78 14.01
CA PHE A 163 1.15 -1.32 14.29
C PHE A 163 2.19 -0.46 13.56
N PRO A 164 3.18 0.14 14.27
CA PRO A 164 4.08 1.10 13.65
C PRO A 164 4.91 0.48 12.51
N PRO A 165 5.09 1.17 11.36
CA PRO A 165 6.02 0.76 10.32
C PRO A 165 7.45 0.58 10.82
N GLY A 166 8.21 -0.32 10.19
CA GLY A 166 9.62 -0.55 10.56
C GLY A 166 9.83 -1.02 12.00
N THR A 167 8.83 -1.71 12.56
CA THR A 167 8.82 -2.13 13.97
C THR A 167 8.49 -3.61 14.06
N TYR A 168 9.02 -4.28 15.07
CA TYR A 168 8.55 -5.57 15.52
C TYR A 168 8.12 -5.54 16.97
N TYR A 169 7.23 -6.45 17.34
CA TYR A 169 6.86 -6.77 18.71
C TYR A 169 7.35 -8.18 19.06
N HIS A 170 7.94 -8.32 20.23
CA HIS A 170 8.28 -9.62 20.79
C HIS A 170 7.78 -9.68 22.23
N THR A 171 7.14 -10.79 22.62
CA THR A 171 6.52 -10.97 23.96
C THR A 171 7.44 -10.60 25.12
N LYS A 172 8.75 -10.88 25.00
CA LYS A 172 9.75 -10.58 26.06
C LYS A 172 10.38 -9.19 25.95
N GLN A 173 10.35 -8.56 24.79
CA GLN A 173 11.08 -7.31 24.51
C GLN A 173 10.15 -6.11 24.31
N GLY A 174 8.85 -6.35 24.08
CA GLY A 174 7.91 -5.33 23.64
C GLY A 174 8.19 -4.86 22.23
N PHE A 175 7.75 -3.65 21.90
CA PHE A 175 7.97 -3.02 20.61
C PHE A 175 9.42 -2.54 20.42
N GLN A 176 10.00 -2.84 19.27
CA GLN A 176 11.35 -2.45 18.86
C GLN A 176 11.34 -1.91 17.45
N THR A 177 11.85 -0.71 17.24
CA THR A 177 12.01 -0.12 15.91
C THR A 177 13.31 -0.62 15.27
N TYR A 178 13.23 -1.20 14.09
CA TYR A 178 14.38 -1.69 13.33
C TYR A 178 14.70 -0.83 12.09
N TYR A 179 13.73 -0.02 11.64
CA TYR A 179 13.91 0.87 10.50
C TYR A 179 13.15 2.19 10.70
N ASN A 180 13.74 3.26 10.24
CA ASN A 180 13.10 4.55 10.02
C ASN A 180 13.54 5.06 8.65
N VAL A 181 12.69 5.84 7.97
CA VAL A 181 13.09 6.50 6.71
C VAL A 181 14.36 7.32 6.97
N PRO A 182 15.48 6.99 6.29
CA PRO A 182 16.78 7.50 6.67
C PRO A 182 16.91 9.00 6.41
N ASP A 183 17.66 9.65 7.28
CA ASP A 183 18.14 11.03 7.07
C ASP A 183 19.42 11.00 6.22
N VAL A 184 19.22 10.73 4.94
CA VAL A 184 20.35 10.64 3.99
C VAL A 184 20.81 12.03 3.59
N LYS A 185 22.08 12.34 3.83
CA LYS A 185 22.66 13.56 3.28
C LYS A 185 22.82 13.41 1.76
N PRO A 186 22.29 14.36 0.99
CA PRO A 186 22.51 14.37 -0.45
C PRO A 186 24.01 14.33 -0.77
N ASN A 187 24.40 13.53 -1.73
CA ASN A 187 25.79 13.44 -2.16
C ASN A 187 26.05 14.41 -3.32
N ASN A 188 27.31 14.79 -3.51
CA ASN A 188 27.75 15.77 -4.52
C ASN A 188 28.25 15.10 -5.81
N ASP A 189 27.77 13.89 -6.12
CA ASP A 189 28.10 13.24 -7.40
C ASP A 189 27.60 14.09 -8.58
N PRO A 190 28.25 14.02 -9.76
CA PRO A 190 27.75 14.64 -10.97
C PRO A 190 26.33 14.17 -11.35
N LEU A 191 25.57 15.03 -12.01
CA LEU A 191 24.19 14.76 -12.40
C LEU A 191 24.02 13.46 -13.19
N ASP A 192 24.89 13.18 -14.13
CA ASP A 192 24.86 11.96 -14.94
C ASP A 192 25.08 10.69 -14.12
N VAL A 193 25.85 10.76 -13.04
CA VAL A 193 26.03 9.67 -12.08
C VAL A 193 24.74 9.40 -11.30
N HIS A 194 24.06 10.47 -10.85
CA HIS A 194 22.75 10.33 -10.20
C HIS A 194 21.70 9.74 -11.13
N ILE A 195 21.60 10.23 -12.37
CA ILE A 195 20.68 9.74 -13.39
C ILE A 195 20.90 8.24 -13.62
N LYS A 196 22.15 7.83 -13.84
CA LYS A 196 22.50 6.43 -14.09
C LYS A 196 22.20 5.53 -12.87
N ARG A 197 22.55 5.99 -11.67
CA ARG A 197 22.29 5.24 -10.42
C ARG A 197 20.78 5.07 -10.23
N LEU A 198 20.01 6.14 -10.32
CA LEU A 198 18.55 6.11 -10.20
C LEU A 198 17.94 5.13 -11.20
N ARG A 199 18.33 5.23 -12.48
CA ARG A 199 17.84 4.32 -13.51
C ARG A 199 18.13 2.86 -13.21
N ASN A 200 19.36 2.53 -12.86
CA ASN A 200 19.77 1.16 -12.56
C ASN A 200 19.04 0.61 -11.32
N THR A 201 18.87 1.44 -10.27
CA THR A 201 18.12 1.05 -9.07
C THR A 201 16.66 0.77 -9.39
N LEU A 202 15.98 1.64 -10.13
CA LEU A 202 14.59 1.42 -10.51
C LEU A 202 14.42 0.16 -11.40
N GLU A 203 15.31 -0.09 -12.36
CA GLU A 203 15.28 -1.32 -13.17
C GLU A 203 15.49 -2.57 -12.31
N LYS A 204 16.43 -2.54 -11.36
CA LYS A 204 16.69 -3.65 -10.42
C LYS A 204 15.46 -3.93 -9.55
N VAL A 205 14.90 -2.89 -8.95
CA VAL A 205 13.77 -2.99 -8.04
C VAL A 205 12.51 -3.45 -8.79
N VAL A 206 12.19 -2.87 -9.95
CA VAL A 206 11.08 -3.34 -10.77
C VAL A 206 11.25 -4.83 -11.11
N ASN A 207 12.47 -5.27 -11.45
CA ASN A 207 12.74 -6.67 -11.75
C ASN A 207 12.44 -7.60 -10.56
N SER A 208 12.84 -7.24 -9.34
CA SER A 208 12.54 -8.05 -8.16
C SER A 208 11.04 -8.10 -7.83
N HIS A 209 10.32 -6.99 -8.04
CA HIS A 209 8.87 -6.92 -7.85
C HIS A 209 8.04 -7.68 -8.93
N LEU A 210 8.66 -8.13 -10.02
CA LEU A 210 8.00 -8.95 -11.05
C LEU A 210 7.98 -10.45 -10.73
N MET A 211 8.58 -10.87 -9.62
CA MET A 211 8.55 -12.28 -9.18
C MET A 211 7.12 -12.70 -8.84
N SER A 212 6.58 -13.70 -9.55
CA SER A 212 5.21 -14.18 -9.33
C SER A 212 4.99 -15.50 -10.05
N ASP A 213 4.32 -16.47 -9.42
CA ASP A 213 3.88 -17.72 -10.03
C ASP A 213 2.51 -17.60 -10.73
N VAL A 214 1.89 -16.41 -10.66
CA VAL A 214 0.58 -16.12 -11.26
C VAL A 214 0.67 -14.92 -12.22
N PRO A 215 -0.33 -14.73 -13.11
CA PRO A 215 -0.36 -13.56 -14.00
C PRO A 215 -0.29 -12.24 -13.24
N LEU A 216 0.52 -11.31 -13.77
CA LEU A 216 0.66 -9.96 -13.25
C LEU A 216 0.43 -8.89 -14.33
N GLY A 217 0.14 -7.68 -13.89
CA GLY A 217 -0.07 -6.51 -14.73
C GLY A 217 0.41 -5.22 -14.10
N VAL A 218 0.00 -4.09 -14.66
CA VAL A 218 0.38 -2.76 -14.18
C VAL A 218 -0.84 -1.83 -14.17
N PHE A 219 -0.93 -0.94 -13.20
CA PHE A 219 -1.84 0.19 -13.28
C PHE A 219 -1.22 1.26 -14.18
N LEU A 220 -1.99 1.74 -15.15
CA LEU A 220 -1.54 2.70 -16.16
C LEU A 220 -2.48 3.89 -16.26
N SER A 221 -2.23 4.93 -15.47
CA SER A 221 -3.00 6.18 -15.52
C SER A 221 -2.56 7.14 -16.65
N GLY A 222 -1.48 6.81 -17.38
CA GLY A 222 -0.87 7.73 -18.34
C GLY A 222 -0.08 8.90 -17.72
N GLY A 223 0.02 8.94 -16.38
CA GLY A 223 0.95 9.78 -15.64
C GLY A 223 2.39 9.24 -15.70
N LEU A 224 3.37 10.08 -15.38
CA LEU A 224 4.81 9.70 -15.46
C LEU A 224 5.14 8.42 -14.68
N ASP A 225 4.70 8.33 -13.43
CA ASP A 225 5.09 7.27 -12.48
C ASP A 225 4.61 5.89 -12.93
N SER A 226 3.31 5.77 -13.24
CA SER A 226 2.73 4.54 -13.77
C SER A 226 3.33 4.17 -15.13
N SER A 227 3.69 5.18 -15.94
CA SER A 227 4.34 4.98 -17.23
C SER A 227 5.75 4.41 -17.10
N ILE A 228 6.52 4.88 -16.13
CA ILE A 228 7.87 4.36 -15.81
C ILE A 228 7.78 2.89 -15.40
N THR A 229 6.91 2.60 -14.44
CA THR A 229 6.70 1.23 -13.94
C THR A 229 6.27 0.31 -15.10
N THR A 230 5.35 0.76 -15.96
CA THR A 230 4.89 0.00 -17.12
C THR A 230 6.01 -0.25 -18.14
N ALA A 231 6.77 0.79 -18.50
CA ALA A 231 7.83 0.69 -19.49
C ALA A 231 8.97 -0.24 -19.04
N MET A 232 9.38 -0.12 -17.76
CA MET A 232 10.41 -0.99 -17.19
C MET A 232 9.93 -2.43 -17.11
N SER A 233 8.71 -2.67 -16.61
CA SER A 233 8.12 -4.02 -16.54
C SER A 233 8.01 -4.65 -17.92
N ARG A 234 7.52 -3.93 -18.92
CA ARG A 234 7.41 -4.41 -20.30
C ARG A 234 8.77 -4.75 -20.92
N LYS A 235 9.78 -3.90 -20.67
CA LYS A 235 11.17 -4.12 -21.12
C LYS A 235 11.78 -5.38 -20.50
N ILE A 236 11.61 -5.56 -19.18
CA ILE A 236 12.19 -6.67 -18.42
C ILE A 236 11.52 -8.00 -18.80
N ILE A 237 10.19 -8.04 -18.85
CA ILE A 237 9.43 -9.25 -19.20
C ILE A 237 9.64 -9.65 -20.66
N GLY A 238 9.92 -8.72 -21.56
CA GLY A 238 10.19 -8.96 -22.99
C GLY A 238 8.98 -9.38 -23.83
N ARG A 239 7.77 -9.44 -23.23
CA ARG A 239 6.49 -9.78 -23.91
C ARG A 239 5.38 -8.84 -23.43
N PRO A 240 4.26 -8.70 -24.18
CA PRO A 240 3.13 -7.87 -23.74
C PRO A 240 2.65 -8.24 -22.34
N ILE A 241 2.37 -7.22 -21.53
CA ILE A 241 1.84 -7.32 -20.17
C ILE A 241 0.46 -6.67 -20.11
N HIS A 242 -0.37 -7.10 -19.18
CA HIS A 242 -1.66 -6.47 -18.92
C HIS A 242 -1.47 -5.08 -18.32
N SER A 243 -2.20 -4.09 -18.83
CA SER A 243 -2.25 -2.74 -18.28
C SER A 243 -3.70 -2.30 -18.09
N PHE A 244 -3.98 -1.58 -17.00
CA PHE A 244 -5.35 -1.27 -16.57
C PHE A 244 -5.51 0.22 -16.33
N SER A 245 -6.60 0.79 -16.87
CA SER A 245 -6.97 2.20 -16.72
C SER A 245 -8.46 2.35 -16.49
N VAL A 246 -8.83 3.37 -15.74
CA VAL A 246 -10.22 3.79 -15.57
C VAL A 246 -10.34 5.31 -15.64
N GLY A 247 -11.49 5.82 -16.02
CA GLY A 247 -11.80 7.25 -16.04
C GLY A 247 -13.15 7.49 -16.71
N ILE A 248 -13.57 8.75 -16.78
CA ILE A 248 -14.72 9.14 -17.60
C ILE A 248 -14.30 9.30 -19.07
N GLU A 249 -15.23 9.20 -19.97
CA GLU A 249 -14.95 9.35 -21.40
C GLU A 249 -14.36 10.73 -21.72
N GLY A 250 -13.25 10.74 -22.47
CA GLY A 250 -12.55 11.97 -22.88
C GLY A 250 -11.64 12.56 -21.80
N CYS A 251 -11.45 11.90 -20.65
CA CYS A 251 -10.50 12.41 -19.66
C CYS A 251 -9.04 12.27 -20.14
N PRO A 252 -8.16 13.21 -19.76
CA PRO A 252 -6.77 13.25 -20.24
C PRO A 252 -5.95 12.02 -19.89
N ASP A 253 -6.24 11.38 -18.76
CA ASP A 253 -5.52 10.19 -18.28
C ASP A 253 -5.78 8.99 -19.19
N LEU A 254 -7.04 8.71 -19.56
CA LEU A 254 -7.35 7.62 -20.50
C LEU A 254 -6.72 7.84 -21.88
N GLU A 255 -6.74 9.06 -22.39
CA GLU A 255 -6.11 9.36 -23.68
C GLU A 255 -4.59 9.10 -23.64
N SER A 256 -3.93 9.53 -22.57
CA SER A 256 -2.51 9.29 -22.34
C SER A 256 -2.19 7.80 -22.15
N ALA A 257 -3.02 7.08 -21.39
CA ALA A 257 -2.87 5.63 -21.19
C ALA A 257 -3.04 4.86 -22.50
N ARG A 258 -4.04 5.20 -23.33
CA ARG A 258 -4.24 4.60 -24.67
C ARG A 258 -3.05 4.85 -25.60
N MET A 259 -2.50 6.07 -25.60
CA MET A 259 -1.33 6.38 -26.39
C MET A 259 -0.11 5.57 -25.94
N LEU A 260 0.14 5.54 -24.64
CA LEU A 260 1.30 4.83 -24.08
C LEU A 260 1.16 3.31 -24.22
N SER A 261 -0.02 2.75 -24.04
CA SER A 261 -0.27 1.32 -24.21
C SER A 261 0.08 0.82 -25.61
N ARG A 262 -0.23 1.61 -26.64
CA ARG A 262 0.16 1.36 -28.04
C ARG A 262 1.67 1.47 -28.23
N TYR A 263 2.29 2.49 -27.64
CA TYR A 263 3.74 2.70 -27.72
C TYR A 263 4.54 1.55 -27.09
N LEU A 264 4.08 1.07 -25.93
CA LEU A 264 4.74 -0.02 -25.19
C LEU A 264 4.27 -1.43 -25.59
N ASP A 265 3.28 -1.55 -26.47
CA ASP A 265 2.67 -2.83 -26.86
C ASP A 265 2.19 -3.63 -25.63
N THR A 266 1.27 -3.05 -24.83
CA THR A 266 0.63 -3.72 -23.69
C THR A 266 -0.73 -4.31 -24.07
N ILE A 267 -1.20 -5.31 -23.31
CA ILE A 267 -2.58 -5.80 -23.40
C ILE A 267 -3.42 -4.87 -22.52
N HIS A 268 -3.95 -3.81 -23.15
CA HIS A 268 -4.60 -2.73 -22.44
C HIS A 268 -6.07 -3.01 -22.18
N HIS A 269 -6.49 -2.81 -20.93
CA HIS A 269 -7.86 -2.90 -20.47
C HIS A 269 -8.30 -1.56 -19.92
N GLU A 270 -9.49 -1.14 -20.31
CA GLU A 270 -10.04 0.17 -19.96
C GLU A 270 -11.46 0.01 -19.46
N TYR A 271 -11.83 0.76 -18.43
CA TYR A 271 -13.20 0.84 -17.94
C TYR A 271 -13.66 2.29 -17.84
N LEU A 272 -14.80 2.58 -18.47
CA LEU A 272 -15.42 3.90 -18.44
C LEU A 272 -16.36 4.03 -17.26
N LEU A 273 -16.08 4.99 -16.38
CA LEU A 273 -16.87 5.27 -15.19
C LEU A 273 -18.10 6.12 -15.52
N THR A 274 -19.20 5.83 -14.86
CA THR A 274 -20.38 6.70 -14.80
C THR A 274 -20.56 7.26 -13.40
N VAL A 275 -21.12 8.46 -13.30
CA VAL A 275 -21.36 9.13 -12.01
C VAL A 275 -22.27 8.30 -11.11
N ASP A 276 -23.36 7.75 -11.67
CA ASP A 276 -24.33 6.93 -10.91
C ASP A 276 -23.68 5.68 -10.34
N GLU A 277 -22.82 4.99 -11.11
CA GLU A 277 -22.09 3.83 -10.64
C GLU A 277 -21.14 4.21 -9.51
N VAL A 278 -20.36 5.27 -9.69
CA VAL A 278 -19.44 5.76 -8.65
C VAL A 278 -20.19 6.08 -7.37
N MET A 279 -21.25 6.90 -7.44
CA MET A 279 -22.05 7.28 -6.27
C MET A 279 -22.66 6.08 -5.56
N SER A 280 -23.07 5.05 -6.30
CA SER A 280 -23.62 3.81 -5.73
C SER A 280 -22.57 2.97 -4.98
N LYS A 281 -21.28 3.14 -5.31
CA LYS A 281 -20.17 2.37 -4.74
C LYS A 281 -19.45 3.09 -3.61
N ILE A 282 -19.69 4.36 -3.36
CA ILE A 282 -19.03 5.10 -2.27
C ILE A 282 -19.19 4.41 -0.90
N PRO A 283 -20.35 3.89 -0.48
CA PRO A 283 -20.47 3.18 0.79
C PRO A 283 -19.56 1.93 0.87
N GLU A 284 -19.50 1.16 -0.21
CA GLU A 284 -18.63 -0.02 -0.30
C GLU A 284 -17.14 0.36 -0.31
N ILE A 285 -16.77 1.44 -1.00
CA ILE A 285 -15.41 1.98 -1.02
C ILE A 285 -14.99 2.41 0.40
N ILE A 286 -15.84 3.15 1.12
CA ILE A 286 -15.62 3.57 2.51
C ILE A 286 -15.44 2.36 3.42
N TYR A 287 -16.26 1.32 3.26
CA TYR A 287 -16.16 0.08 4.04
C TYR A 287 -14.80 -0.61 3.88
N TYR A 288 -14.31 -0.75 2.64
CA TYR A 288 -12.99 -1.35 2.42
C TYR A 288 -11.84 -0.43 2.79
N LEU A 289 -11.98 0.87 2.53
CA LEU A 289 -10.95 1.87 2.83
C LEU A 289 -10.73 2.05 4.34
N GLU A 290 -11.79 1.89 5.14
CA GLU A 290 -11.82 2.18 6.57
C GLU A 290 -11.44 3.64 6.86
N SER A 291 -11.90 4.58 6.02
CA SER A 291 -11.64 6.01 6.14
C SER A 291 -12.78 6.85 5.54
N TYR A 292 -12.95 8.06 6.06
CA TYR A 292 -13.84 9.09 5.53
C TYR A 292 -13.09 10.34 5.08
N ASP A 293 -11.75 10.34 5.14
CA ASP A 293 -10.94 11.46 4.65
C ASP A 293 -11.27 11.77 3.19
N GLN A 294 -11.62 13.03 2.90
CA GLN A 294 -12.10 13.44 1.58
C GLN A 294 -11.11 13.11 0.46
N ASP A 295 -9.83 13.46 0.66
CA ASP A 295 -8.82 13.32 -0.38
C ASP A 295 -8.52 11.82 -0.62
N LEU A 296 -8.59 11.04 0.47
CA LEU A 296 -8.38 9.60 0.40
C LEU A 296 -9.54 8.89 -0.30
N VAL A 297 -10.80 9.23 0.01
CA VAL A 297 -11.98 8.65 -0.66
C VAL A 297 -11.99 9.01 -2.15
N ARG A 298 -11.70 10.26 -2.53
CA ARG A 298 -11.61 10.69 -3.92
C ARG A 298 -10.62 9.83 -4.71
N SER A 299 -9.42 9.65 -4.19
CA SER A 299 -8.38 8.85 -4.85
C SER A 299 -8.63 7.34 -4.74
N ALA A 300 -9.44 6.88 -3.78
CA ALA A 300 -9.87 5.50 -3.63
C ALA A 300 -10.82 5.05 -4.76
N ILE A 301 -11.66 5.94 -5.26
CA ILE A 301 -12.64 5.63 -6.30
C ILE A 301 -11.96 5.05 -7.55
N PRO A 302 -11.05 5.76 -8.25
CA PRO A 302 -10.40 5.17 -9.42
C PRO A 302 -9.56 3.93 -9.06
N THR A 303 -8.95 3.86 -7.87
CA THR A 303 -8.21 2.67 -7.42
C THR A 303 -9.12 1.45 -7.31
N TYR A 304 -10.31 1.59 -6.70
CA TYR A 304 -11.31 0.53 -6.57
C TYR A 304 -11.73 -0.05 -7.93
N PHE A 305 -12.11 0.82 -8.86
CA PHE A 305 -12.58 0.38 -10.17
C PHE A 305 -11.45 -0.21 -11.04
N THR A 306 -10.22 0.31 -10.93
CA THR A 306 -9.06 -0.26 -11.63
C THR A 306 -8.73 -1.65 -11.10
N ALA A 307 -8.77 -1.84 -9.78
CA ALA A 307 -8.55 -3.14 -9.16
C ALA A 307 -9.65 -4.15 -9.53
N ARG A 308 -10.92 -3.71 -9.58
CA ARG A 308 -12.04 -4.54 -10.04
C ARG A 308 -11.84 -5.02 -11.47
N LEU A 309 -11.40 -4.14 -12.36
CA LEU A 309 -11.06 -4.50 -13.74
C LEU A 309 -9.87 -5.47 -13.80
N ALA A 310 -8.81 -5.21 -13.03
CA ALA A 310 -7.60 -6.03 -13.02
C ALA A 310 -7.85 -7.46 -12.54
N ARG A 311 -8.77 -7.66 -11.58
CA ARG A 311 -9.13 -8.99 -11.05
C ARG A 311 -9.56 -9.99 -12.11
N GLU A 312 -10.13 -9.54 -13.22
CA GLU A 312 -10.58 -10.40 -14.32
C GLU A 312 -9.41 -11.05 -15.06
N HIS A 313 -8.18 -10.54 -14.90
CA HIS A 313 -7.02 -10.91 -15.70
C HIS A 313 -5.79 -11.32 -14.89
N VAL A 314 -5.57 -10.72 -13.72
CA VAL A 314 -4.34 -10.90 -12.93
C VAL A 314 -4.64 -10.97 -11.44
N LYS A 315 -3.64 -11.39 -10.64
CA LYS A 315 -3.68 -11.31 -9.16
C LYS A 315 -2.69 -10.31 -8.59
N VAL A 316 -1.72 -9.87 -9.37
CA VAL A 316 -0.67 -8.93 -8.96
C VAL A 316 -0.64 -7.75 -9.91
N VAL A 317 -0.49 -6.55 -9.38
CA VAL A 317 -0.24 -5.35 -10.18
C VAL A 317 0.91 -4.53 -9.62
N LEU A 318 1.69 -3.90 -10.49
CA LEU A 318 2.65 -2.90 -10.08
C LEU A 318 2.02 -1.50 -10.23
N SER A 319 2.28 -0.63 -9.25
CA SER A 319 1.81 0.76 -9.21
C SER A 319 2.99 1.74 -9.20
N GLY A 320 2.72 3.00 -9.53
CA GLY A 320 3.69 4.10 -9.48
C GLY A 320 3.70 4.87 -8.15
N GLU A 321 3.07 4.34 -7.10
CA GLU A 321 3.02 5.01 -5.77
C GLU A 321 4.41 5.26 -5.19
N GLY A 322 4.57 6.38 -4.48
CA GLY A 322 5.82 6.79 -3.84
C GLY A 322 6.69 7.73 -4.67
N ALA A 323 6.47 7.81 -5.97
CA ALA A 323 7.26 8.69 -6.82
C ALA A 323 7.02 10.19 -6.55
N ASP A 324 5.80 10.57 -6.18
CA ASP A 324 5.48 11.96 -5.82
C ASP A 324 6.21 12.41 -4.56
N GLU A 325 6.28 11.57 -3.56
CA GLU A 325 6.94 11.83 -2.28
C GLU A 325 8.46 11.90 -2.44
N LEU A 326 9.04 10.98 -3.21
CA LEU A 326 10.49 10.88 -3.39
C LEU A 326 11.07 11.94 -4.32
N PHE A 327 10.26 12.46 -5.27
CA PHE A 327 10.74 13.35 -6.33
C PHE A 327 10.00 14.69 -6.40
N ALA A 328 9.41 15.12 -5.28
CA ALA A 328 8.70 16.41 -5.15
C ALA A 328 7.58 16.61 -6.21
N GLY A 329 6.75 15.59 -6.40
CA GLY A 329 5.72 15.57 -7.45
C GLY A 329 4.49 16.39 -7.13
N TYR A 330 4.14 16.63 -5.85
CA TYR A 330 2.96 17.39 -5.47
C TYR A 330 3.13 18.90 -5.65
N GLY A 331 2.04 19.59 -5.98
CA GLY A 331 2.05 21.02 -6.24
C GLY A 331 2.61 21.88 -5.10
N TYR A 332 2.35 21.49 -3.85
CA TYR A 332 2.81 22.24 -2.67
C TYR A 332 4.34 22.23 -2.50
N PHE A 333 5.06 21.22 -2.99
CA PHE A 333 6.51 21.20 -2.98
C PHE A 333 7.14 22.38 -3.72
N LYS A 334 6.43 22.93 -4.74
CA LYS A 334 6.90 24.09 -5.49
C LYS A 334 7.09 25.32 -4.60
N GLY A 335 6.33 25.43 -3.52
CA GLY A 335 6.49 26.47 -2.49
C GLY A 335 7.81 26.37 -1.71
N LEU A 336 8.49 25.22 -1.74
CA LEU A 336 9.78 24.99 -1.09
C LEU A 336 10.97 25.14 -2.05
N ASN A 337 10.74 25.52 -3.31
CA ASN A 337 11.78 25.71 -4.31
C ASN A 337 12.83 26.73 -3.84
N GLY A 338 14.12 26.37 -3.92
CA GLY A 338 15.22 27.18 -3.44
C GLY A 338 15.57 27.02 -1.94
N ASN A 339 14.77 26.23 -1.20
CA ASN A 339 15.09 25.79 0.16
C ASN A 339 15.31 24.27 0.18
N ASN A 340 16.52 23.85 -0.20
CA ASN A 340 16.87 22.44 -0.38
C ASN A 340 16.73 21.61 0.91
N GLU A 341 17.00 22.19 2.07
CA GLU A 341 16.89 21.51 3.38
C GLU A 341 15.41 21.26 3.72
N ALA A 342 14.56 22.28 3.59
CA ALA A 342 13.12 22.14 3.84
C ALA A 342 12.49 21.15 2.86
N LEU A 343 12.88 21.19 1.57
CA LEU A 343 12.35 20.25 0.56
C LEU A 343 12.78 18.81 0.87
N GLN A 344 14.04 18.58 1.27
CA GLN A 344 14.53 17.26 1.66
C GLN A 344 13.80 16.71 2.89
N SER A 345 13.65 17.55 3.92
CA SER A 345 12.94 17.20 5.14
C SER A 345 11.47 16.84 4.86
N GLU A 346 10.80 17.61 4.02
CA GLU A 346 9.39 17.39 3.68
C GLU A 346 9.19 16.12 2.84
N MET A 347 10.06 15.83 1.87
CA MET A 347 10.01 14.56 1.13
C MET A 347 10.18 13.36 2.07
N ARG A 348 11.12 13.43 3.01
CA ARG A 348 11.32 12.39 4.02
C ARG A 348 10.08 12.20 4.90
N ARG A 349 9.48 13.32 5.37
CA ARG A 349 8.23 13.28 6.13
C ARG A 349 7.10 12.64 5.33
N ALA A 350 6.94 13.05 4.06
CA ALA A 350 5.90 12.52 3.18
C ALA A 350 6.01 10.99 3.03
N VAL A 351 7.22 10.46 2.81
CA VAL A 351 7.43 8.99 2.76
C VAL A 351 7.10 8.33 4.09
N SER A 352 7.48 8.95 5.22
CA SER A 352 7.25 8.37 6.56
C SER A 352 5.78 8.26 6.94
N THR A 353 4.92 9.08 6.34
CA THR A 353 3.47 9.15 6.66
C THR A 353 2.57 8.45 5.66
N LEU A 354 3.14 7.76 4.66
CA LEU A 354 2.34 7.11 3.60
C LEU A 354 1.47 5.96 4.08
N HIS A 355 1.86 5.30 5.17
CA HIS A 355 1.27 4.02 5.63
C HIS A 355 -0.23 4.10 5.92
N ASN A 356 -0.72 5.20 6.46
CA ASN A 356 -2.14 5.42 6.80
C ASN A 356 -2.85 6.39 5.85
N ILE A 357 -2.27 6.65 4.69
CA ILE A 357 -2.83 7.51 3.62
C ILE A 357 -2.79 6.73 2.30
N ASN A 358 -1.85 7.05 1.41
CA ASN A 358 -1.79 6.46 0.07
C ASN A 358 -1.56 4.94 0.07
N LEU A 359 -0.70 4.41 0.97
CA LEU A 359 -0.47 2.98 1.07
C LEU A 359 -1.69 2.24 1.62
N GLN A 360 -2.41 2.82 2.61
CA GLN A 360 -3.69 2.29 3.05
C GLN A 360 -4.68 2.22 1.89
N ARG A 361 -4.85 3.32 1.14
CA ARG A 361 -5.72 3.36 -0.03
C ARG A 361 -5.38 2.27 -1.04
N VAL A 362 -4.11 2.19 -1.46
CA VAL A 362 -3.68 1.22 -2.47
C VAL A 362 -3.94 -0.20 -1.99
N ASP A 363 -3.46 -0.58 -0.81
CA ASP A 363 -3.64 -1.94 -0.29
C ASP A 363 -5.12 -2.28 -0.09
N ARG A 364 -5.89 -1.41 0.57
CA ARG A 364 -7.31 -1.67 0.88
C ARG A 364 -8.15 -1.87 -0.38
N LEU A 365 -8.03 -0.95 -1.35
CA LEU A 365 -8.90 -0.97 -2.52
C LEU A 365 -8.48 -2.03 -3.55
N THR A 366 -7.22 -2.39 -3.62
CA THR A 366 -6.79 -3.53 -4.45
C THR A 366 -7.18 -4.85 -3.78
N MET A 367 -6.97 -4.98 -2.47
CA MET A 367 -7.37 -6.18 -1.73
C MET A 367 -8.89 -6.35 -1.61
N ALA A 368 -9.70 -5.28 -1.70
CA ALA A 368 -11.16 -5.38 -1.87
C ALA A 368 -11.55 -6.27 -3.05
N HIS A 369 -10.68 -6.36 -4.05
CA HIS A 369 -10.85 -7.20 -5.24
C HIS A 369 -9.85 -8.37 -5.31
N SER A 370 -9.18 -8.71 -4.22
CA SER A 370 -8.18 -9.79 -4.17
C SER A 370 -7.05 -9.58 -5.20
N ILE A 371 -6.54 -8.36 -5.28
CA ILE A 371 -5.37 -7.97 -6.08
C ILE A 371 -4.27 -7.51 -5.14
N GLU A 372 -3.07 -8.05 -5.29
CA GLU A 372 -1.89 -7.55 -4.60
C GLU A 372 -1.25 -6.41 -5.40
N ALA A 373 -1.18 -5.22 -4.81
CA ALA A 373 -0.44 -4.10 -5.37
C ALA A 373 1.00 -4.07 -4.84
N ARG A 374 1.96 -3.93 -5.75
CA ARG A 374 3.39 -3.74 -5.48
C ARG A 374 3.82 -2.34 -5.88
N VAL A 375 4.70 -1.73 -5.07
CA VAL A 375 5.04 -0.30 -5.14
C VAL A 375 6.57 -0.11 -5.28
N PRO A 376 7.16 -0.35 -6.47
CA PRO A 376 8.60 -0.38 -6.65
C PRO A 376 9.35 0.89 -6.20
N PHE A 377 8.75 2.08 -6.34
CA PHE A 377 9.38 3.31 -5.85
C PHE A 377 9.59 3.33 -4.34
N LEU A 378 8.81 2.56 -3.60
CA LEU A 378 8.88 2.47 -2.15
C LEU A 378 9.69 1.28 -1.64
N ASP A 379 10.42 0.62 -2.53
CA ASP A 379 11.47 -0.31 -2.12
C ASP A 379 12.56 0.43 -1.33
N ARG A 380 13.13 -0.24 -0.32
CA ARG A 380 14.13 0.34 0.57
C ARG A 380 15.32 0.94 -0.19
N GLU A 381 15.86 0.22 -1.19
CA GLU A 381 16.98 0.71 -2.00
C GLU A 381 16.56 1.92 -2.85
N ALA A 382 15.35 1.91 -3.42
CA ALA A 382 14.84 3.03 -4.19
C ALA A 382 14.65 4.28 -3.32
N ILE A 383 14.14 4.14 -2.08
CA ILE A 383 14.03 5.23 -1.10
C ILE A 383 15.41 5.81 -0.78
N GLU A 384 16.37 4.97 -0.40
CA GLU A 384 17.72 5.41 0.00
C GLU A 384 18.44 6.14 -1.15
N VAL A 385 18.41 5.58 -2.35
CA VAL A 385 18.99 6.21 -3.55
C VAL A 385 18.29 7.52 -3.87
N SER A 386 16.96 7.54 -3.87
CA SER A 386 16.20 8.75 -4.16
C SER A 386 16.48 9.87 -3.15
N LEU A 387 16.52 9.57 -1.85
CA LEU A 387 16.82 10.56 -0.82
C LEU A 387 18.29 11.03 -0.86
N SER A 388 19.23 10.24 -1.42
CA SER A 388 20.62 10.66 -1.61
C SER A 388 20.83 11.67 -2.74
N ILE A 389 19.84 11.86 -3.60
CA ILE A 389 19.87 12.82 -4.72
C ILE A 389 19.62 14.23 -4.19
N PRO A 390 20.44 15.25 -4.54
CA PRO A 390 20.18 16.64 -4.20
C PRO A 390 18.79 17.10 -4.62
N SER A 391 18.07 17.76 -3.72
CA SER A 391 16.67 18.18 -3.94
C SER A 391 16.50 19.16 -5.11
N GLU A 392 17.53 19.95 -5.45
CA GLU A 392 17.59 20.82 -6.62
C GLU A 392 17.47 20.08 -7.96
N TYR A 393 17.83 18.80 -8.00
CA TYR A 393 17.61 17.95 -9.19
C TYR A 393 16.23 17.34 -9.25
N LYS A 394 15.46 17.40 -8.17
CA LYS A 394 14.07 16.88 -8.13
C LYS A 394 13.08 17.95 -8.56
N LEU A 395 13.33 19.21 -8.17
CA LEU A 395 12.53 20.38 -8.51
C LEU A 395 13.44 21.40 -9.19
N CYS A 396 13.46 21.43 -10.53
CA CYS A 396 14.42 22.16 -11.32
C CYS A 396 13.74 23.09 -12.34
N GLY A 397 14.40 24.23 -12.62
CA GLY A 397 13.93 25.19 -13.63
C GLY A 397 13.15 26.39 -13.08
N ASN A 398 12.76 27.29 -13.99
CA ASN A 398 11.94 28.45 -13.68
C ASN A 398 10.91 28.68 -14.83
N PRO A 399 9.62 28.34 -14.66
CA PRO A 399 9.03 27.78 -13.42
C PRO A 399 9.58 26.38 -13.07
N PRO A 400 9.53 25.99 -11.77
CA PRO A 400 10.07 24.70 -11.34
C PRO A 400 9.27 23.51 -11.90
N ILE A 401 10.00 22.55 -12.43
CA ILE A 401 9.47 21.28 -12.97
C ILE A 401 9.68 20.22 -11.92
N GLU A 402 8.60 19.60 -11.49
CA GLU A 402 8.59 18.47 -10.54
C GLU A 402 9.17 17.20 -11.17
N LYS A 403 9.75 16.32 -10.32
CA LYS A 403 10.34 15.02 -10.73
C LYS A 403 11.42 15.15 -11.83
N TRP A 404 12.10 16.26 -11.90
CA TRP A 404 12.96 16.60 -13.04
C TRP A 404 14.02 15.51 -13.31
N ILE A 405 14.75 15.07 -12.28
CA ILE A 405 15.77 14.01 -12.46
C ILE A 405 15.15 12.66 -12.82
N LEU A 406 13.97 12.35 -12.31
CA LEU A 406 13.24 11.13 -12.67
C LEU A 406 12.87 11.15 -14.16
N ARG A 407 12.37 12.29 -14.67
CA ARG A 407 12.11 12.51 -16.09
C ARG A 407 13.37 12.30 -16.93
N LYS A 408 14.49 12.87 -16.50
CA LYS A 408 15.80 12.68 -17.15
C LYS A 408 16.28 11.24 -17.18
N ALA A 409 16.02 10.49 -16.12
CA ALA A 409 16.44 9.09 -16.02
C ALA A 409 15.66 8.16 -16.97
N VAL A 410 14.54 8.62 -17.56
CA VAL A 410 13.65 7.78 -18.39
C VAL A 410 13.34 8.35 -19.78
N GLU A 411 14.02 9.41 -20.18
CA GLU A 411 13.82 10.06 -21.49
C GLU A 411 13.92 9.09 -22.69
N ASP A 412 14.74 8.05 -22.58
CA ASP A 412 14.89 7.03 -23.62
C ASP A 412 13.83 5.94 -23.61
N LEU A 413 13.01 5.86 -22.56
CA LEU A 413 11.97 4.83 -22.39
C LEU A 413 10.58 5.27 -22.79
N LEU A 414 10.30 6.56 -22.67
CA LEU A 414 8.97 7.12 -22.80
C LEU A 414 8.95 8.21 -23.87
N PRO A 415 7.84 8.39 -24.59
CA PRO A 415 7.70 9.51 -25.50
C PRO A 415 7.66 10.84 -24.73
N ASP A 416 8.17 11.92 -25.35
CA ASP A 416 8.26 13.25 -24.74
C ASP A 416 6.94 13.76 -24.17
N GLN A 417 5.83 13.44 -24.84
CA GLN A 417 4.47 13.81 -24.43
C GLN A 417 4.09 13.24 -23.06
N ILE A 418 4.67 12.10 -22.65
CA ILE A 418 4.50 11.50 -21.32
C ILE A 418 5.60 11.98 -20.39
N THR A 419 6.87 11.92 -20.85
CA THR A 419 8.01 12.29 -20.02
C THR A 419 7.91 13.71 -19.49
N TRP A 420 7.38 14.66 -20.31
CA TRP A 420 7.25 16.07 -19.95
C TRP A 420 5.82 16.53 -19.73
N ARG A 421 4.85 15.58 -19.62
CA ARG A 421 3.46 15.88 -19.26
C ARG A 421 3.41 16.62 -17.93
N LYS A 422 2.56 17.65 -17.84
CA LYS A 422 2.26 18.33 -16.59
C LYS A 422 1.61 17.34 -15.62
N LYS A 423 2.03 17.40 -14.34
CA LYS A 423 1.43 16.56 -13.30
C LYS A 423 -0.03 16.95 -13.05
N GLU A 424 -0.88 15.95 -13.05
CA GLU A 424 -2.25 15.98 -12.55
C GLU A 424 -2.37 14.92 -11.45
N GLN A 425 -3.21 15.13 -10.45
CA GLN A 425 -3.49 14.11 -9.44
C GLN A 425 -4.39 13.02 -10.04
N PHE A 426 -4.36 11.82 -9.49
CA PHE A 426 -5.06 10.67 -10.07
C PHE A 426 -6.58 10.85 -10.07
N ASP A 427 -7.12 11.46 -9.05
CA ASP A 427 -8.52 11.81 -8.94
C ASP A 427 -8.92 12.93 -9.93
N GLU A 428 -8.10 13.98 -10.07
CA GLU A 428 -8.29 15.07 -11.03
C GLU A 428 -8.21 14.57 -12.48
N GLY A 429 -7.16 13.77 -12.79
CA GLY A 429 -6.91 13.22 -14.13
C GLY A 429 -7.99 12.26 -14.61
N SER A 430 -8.70 11.59 -13.69
CA SER A 430 -9.86 10.74 -14.00
C SER A 430 -11.11 11.52 -14.41
N GLY A 431 -11.18 12.82 -14.09
CA GLY A 431 -12.27 13.72 -14.44
C GLY A 431 -13.55 13.58 -13.62
N ILE A 432 -13.54 12.80 -12.52
CA ILE A 432 -14.76 12.42 -11.77
C ILE A 432 -15.12 13.39 -10.64
N ILE A 433 -14.16 14.19 -10.13
CA ILE A 433 -14.34 14.99 -8.89
C ILE A 433 -15.51 15.98 -8.97
N ASP A 434 -15.56 16.80 -10.01
CA ASP A 434 -16.60 17.83 -10.15
C ASP A 434 -18.01 17.22 -10.14
N PHE A 435 -18.16 16.04 -10.75
CA PHE A 435 -19.43 15.31 -10.78
C PHE A 435 -19.81 14.74 -9.40
N ILE A 436 -18.84 14.30 -8.62
CA ILE A 436 -19.07 13.81 -7.26
C ILE A 436 -19.54 14.95 -6.36
N GLU A 437 -18.86 16.10 -6.38
CA GLU A 437 -19.23 17.27 -5.59
C GLU A 437 -20.66 17.72 -5.86
N GLN A 438 -21.02 17.81 -7.15
CA GLN A 438 -22.38 18.18 -7.53
C GLN A 438 -23.41 17.15 -7.09
N SER A 439 -23.11 15.84 -7.27
CA SER A 439 -24.02 14.77 -6.91
C SER A 439 -24.24 14.67 -5.39
N ILE A 440 -23.22 14.98 -4.59
CA ILE A 440 -23.34 15.05 -3.13
C ILE A 440 -24.20 16.25 -2.75
N ALA A 441 -23.96 17.42 -3.34
CA ALA A 441 -24.73 18.64 -3.06
C ALA A 441 -26.23 18.46 -3.36
N ASP A 442 -26.57 17.68 -4.40
CA ASP A 442 -27.95 17.39 -4.78
C ASP A 442 -28.65 16.40 -3.82
N LYS A 443 -27.91 15.49 -3.17
CA LYS A 443 -28.43 14.43 -2.30
C LYS A 443 -28.35 14.73 -0.80
N PHE A 444 -27.43 15.58 -0.40
CA PHE A 444 -27.10 15.90 0.98
C PHE A 444 -27.04 17.41 1.17
N SER A 445 -28.06 17.99 1.79
CA SER A 445 -28.18 19.44 1.92
C SER A 445 -27.17 19.99 2.95
N ARG A 446 -26.90 21.31 2.86
CA ARG A 446 -26.07 21.99 3.88
C ARG A 446 -26.69 21.88 5.28
N THR A 447 -28.01 21.84 5.39
CA THR A 447 -28.68 21.65 6.69
C THR A 447 -28.40 20.26 7.25
N ASP A 448 -28.48 19.21 6.42
CA ASP A 448 -28.15 17.83 6.83
C ASP A 448 -26.70 17.72 7.30
N ALA A 449 -25.78 18.40 6.60
CA ALA A 449 -24.37 18.43 6.98
C ALA A 449 -24.15 19.07 8.35
N ILE A 450 -24.75 20.25 8.60
CA ILE A 450 -24.67 20.94 9.88
C ILE A 450 -25.27 20.08 11.00
N ASP A 451 -26.39 19.43 10.75
CA ASP A 451 -27.05 18.57 11.74
C ASP A 451 -26.26 17.30 12.03
N HIS A 452 -25.58 16.73 11.04
CA HIS A 452 -24.67 15.61 11.24
C HIS A 452 -23.44 16.03 12.05
N GLN A 453 -22.81 17.15 11.72
CA GLN A 453 -21.64 17.67 12.45
C GLN A 453 -21.95 17.97 13.93
N LYS A 454 -23.15 18.49 14.23
CA LYS A 454 -23.61 18.71 15.61
C LYS A 454 -23.77 17.42 16.42
N LYS A 455 -24.07 16.30 15.75
CA LYS A 455 -24.20 14.97 16.39
C LYS A 455 -22.83 14.35 16.68
N HIS A 456 -21.80 14.77 15.97
CA HIS A 456 -20.43 14.28 16.08
C HIS A 456 -19.42 15.40 16.36
N PRO A 457 -19.57 16.10 17.51
CA PRO A 457 -18.70 17.23 17.87
C PRO A 457 -17.25 16.81 18.19
N GLU A 458 -17.03 15.55 18.44
CA GLU A 458 -15.72 14.92 18.69
C GLU A 458 -14.86 14.79 17.43
N VAL A 459 -15.47 14.85 16.24
CA VAL A 459 -14.78 14.64 14.96
C VAL A 459 -14.62 16.00 14.24
N ASN A 460 -13.38 16.29 13.80
CA ASN A 460 -13.09 17.50 13.01
C ASN A 460 -13.39 17.26 11.53
N LEU A 461 -14.66 17.46 11.13
CA LEU A 461 -15.09 17.33 9.72
C LEU A 461 -14.85 18.65 8.98
N ARG A 462 -14.15 18.62 7.84
CA ARG A 462 -13.47 19.77 7.21
C ARG A 462 -14.16 20.28 5.95
N SER A 463 -15.08 19.50 5.36
CA SER A 463 -15.82 19.89 4.16
C SER A 463 -17.21 19.26 4.12
N HIS A 464 -18.09 19.78 3.26
CA HIS A 464 -19.42 19.21 3.02
C HIS A 464 -19.35 17.76 2.53
N GLU A 465 -18.40 17.46 1.66
CA GLU A 465 -18.15 16.13 1.12
C GLU A 465 -17.62 15.18 2.20
N GLU A 466 -16.69 15.61 3.05
CA GLU A 466 -16.17 14.80 4.14
C GLU A 466 -17.26 14.49 5.19
N ILE A 467 -18.18 15.44 5.46
CA ILE A 467 -19.34 15.21 6.32
C ILE A 467 -20.26 14.13 5.71
N TYR A 468 -20.47 14.15 4.41
CA TYR A 468 -21.23 13.11 3.71
C TYR A 468 -20.54 11.74 3.81
N TYR A 469 -19.23 11.68 3.60
CA TYR A 469 -18.45 10.45 3.75
C TYR A 469 -18.46 9.93 5.20
N HIS A 470 -18.33 10.80 6.18
CA HIS A 470 -18.43 10.42 7.58
C HIS A 470 -19.85 9.90 7.93
N LYS A 471 -20.90 10.48 7.36
CA LYS A 471 -22.25 9.94 7.52
C LYS A 471 -22.33 8.50 7.00
N LEU A 472 -21.85 8.25 5.80
CA LEU A 472 -21.81 6.88 5.24
C LEU A 472 -20.93 5.95 6.09
N PHE A 473 -19.80 6.43 6.57
CA PHE A 473 -18.90 5.70 7.46
C PHE A 473 -19.62 5.24 8.74
N THR A 474 -20.40 6.12 9.38
CA THR A 474 -21.18 5.76 10.56
C THR A 474 -22.33 4.80 10.27
N GLU A 475 -22.73 4.64 9.01
CA GLU A 475 -23.79 3.71 8.57
C GLU A 475 -23.27 2.32 8.20
N VAL A 476 -22.00 2.21 7.77
CA VAL A 476 -21.42 0.94 7.29
C VAL A 476 -20.64 0.17 8.36
N PHE A 477 -20.29 0.78 9.49
CA PHE A 477 -19.56 0.14 10.57
C PHE A 477 -20.40 0.02 11.85
N ASP A 478 -20.32 -1.14 12.52
CA ASP A 478 -20.96 -1.36 13.82
C ASP A 478 -20.28 -0.57 14.96
N HIS A 479 -18.95 -0.32 14.83
CA HIS A 479 -18.13 0.42 15.79
C HIS A 479 -17.34 1.54 15.09
N PRO A 480 -18.03 2.56 14.53
CA PRO A 480 -17.38 3.60 13.74
C PRO A 480 -16.38 4.44 14.57
N GLU A 481 -16.62 4.61 15.87
CA GLU A 481 -15.73 5.35 16.78
C GLU A 481 -14.35 4.66 16.92
N VAL A 482 -14.32 3.32 16.96
CA VAL A 482 -13.08 2.54 17.07
C VAL A 482 -12.25 2.67 15.80
N ILE A 483 -12.90 2.54 14.65
CA ILE A 483 -12.24 2.66 13.34
C ILE A 483 -11.85 4.12 13.09
N GLY A 484 -12.72 5.07 13.43
CA GLY A 484 -12.51 6.51 13.23
C GLY A 484 -11.28 7.07 13.95
N ASN A 485 -10.93 6.52 15.11
CA ASN A 485 -9.73 6.92 15.87
C ASN A 485 -8.41 6.60 15.11
N ASN A 486 -8.45 5.75 14.09
CA ASN A 486 -7.29 5.35 13.28
C ASN A 486 -7.29 5.96 11.87
N VAL A 487 -8.22 6.88 11.56
CA VAL A 487 -8.29 7.53 10.25
C VAL A 487 -7.15 8.53 10.10
N GLY A 488 -6.28 8.29 9.14
CA GLY A 488 -5.26 9.25 8.71
C GLY A 488 -5.86 10.37 7.85
N HIS A 489 -5.26 11.55 7.90
CA HIS A 489 -5.68 12.69 7.10
C HIS A 489 -4.54 13.16 6.20
N TRP A 490 -4.84 13.33 4.91
CA TRP A 490 -3.87 13.82 3.93
C TRP A 490 -3.40 15.25 4.21
N SER A 491 -4.31 16.10 4.65
CA SER A 491 -4.01 17.53 4.91
C SER A 491 -4.72 18.03 6.15
N GLU A 492 -4.05 18.92 6.88
CA GLU A 492 -4.71 19.67 7.95
C GLU A 492 -5.60 20.76 7.33
N ARG A 493 -6.88 20.77 7.67
CA ARG A 493 -7.87 21.77 7.27
C ARG A 493 -8.70 22.17 8.48
N PRO A 494 -9.18 23.44 8.56
CA PRO A 494 -10.12 23.82 9.62
C PRO A 494 -11.45 23.08 9.47
N ALA A 495 -12.19 22.97 10.59
CA ALA A 495 -13.55 22.42 10.56
C ALA A 495 -14.46 23.20 9.60
N TYR A 496 -15.41 22.50 8.98
CA TYR A 496 -16.43 23.08 8.11
C TYR A 496 -17.32 24.06 8.90
N GLN A 497 -17.58 25.26 8.31
CA GLN A 497 -18.38 26.34 8.93
C GLN A 497 -19.70 26.55 8.21
#